data_582196aadcc54dec00a3504b584b979f
#
_entry.id   582196aadcc54dec00a3504b584b979f
#
_cell.length_a   1.000
_cell.length_b   1.000
_cell.length_c   1.000
_cell.angle_alpha   90.00
_cell.angle_beta   90.00
_cell.angle_gamma   90.00
#
_symmetry.space_group_name_H-M   'P 1'
#
loop_
_entity.id
_entity.type
_entity.pdbx_description
1 polymer ?
#
loop_
_entity_poly.entity_id
_entity_poly.type
_entity_poly.pdbx_seq_one_letter_code
_entity_poly.pdbx_strand_id
1 'polypeptide(L)'
;MADFEQTFLRTAINEVLPDLPEMSKDIIEETLQSLGVETYDDFQFIVEDDLLSALRPVQARKVLAAWKLRCQTPDTSRSSVDSSPEPPSSLQSPSPQSSSSSSSNSKCSPGIECADNFLIPWDKFSEELMQSLERGKRPSPRMRREMVRIVVREMMNKSSSISKRSCTEVARKMVAKYPKSLQDVIEGDVIGLGYHSLVKQLQYRLENVKRSMTPKIRKRKRHSGSDTEEIPPEQRAAIQDTYGCIKWDLKFLPLGETPESQQDKKEKLKMLSQQTNVNLEEVKQLMKKTFYSQRKDINQGKDIKHVLKEWPFWFKDIGIGVHFKELTGIELKEKFTQNLDLKGKRLLSYMNTVCIQKSKKFLQALTQLKVKRGELSGCSEDIKEMVLLLLYYFDEKEEAMFCFVEDTCLAGEVQMNQVPLTPTIVVCGRSCFSARRFMLSVDQSIVHDNILSFTSALCLMFASYYCFNIHYPSDLASTLEFLQRCFFSINPEKGTKVEKTRTSRLHVNPRVLTLIQELSDYEWRDV
;
A
#
# COMPACT_ATOMS: atom_id res chain seq x y z
N MET A 1 -21.64 54.97 4.40
CA MET A 1 -20.52 54.17 4.79
C MET A 1 -21.05 53.17 5.80
N ALA A 2 -21.26 51.93 5.36
CA ALA A 2 -21.72 50.86 6.24
C ALA A 2 -20.48 50.23 6.87
N ASP A 3 -20.36 50.35 8.18
CA ASP A 3 -19.42 49.62 8.99
C ASP A 3 -19.72 48.11 8.84
N PHE A 4 -18.86 47.39 8.15
CA PHE A 4 -18.86 45.93 8.15
C PHE A 4 -18.40 45.49 9.54
N GLU A 5 -19.28 45.08 10.40
CA GLU A 5 -18.95 44.27 11.59
C GLU A 5 -18.28 43.01 11.08
N GLN A 6 -16.96 42.93 11.28
CA GLN A 6 -16.22 41.72 11.02
C GLN A 6 -16.75 40.63 11.96
N THR A 7 -17.21 39.51 11.41
CA THR A 7 -17.65 38.36 12.21
C THR A 7 -16.45 37.83 13.03
N PHE A 8 -16.72 37.21 14.18
CA PHE A 8 -15.68 36.64 15.04
C PHE A 8 -14.87 35.58 14.27
N LEU A 9 -15.50 34.85 13.32
CA LEU A 9 -14.87 33.88 12.43
C LEU A 9 -13.83 34.56 11.55
N ARG A 10 -14.17 35.69 10.93
CA ARG A 10 -13.26 36.48 10.10
C ARG A 10 -12.06 36.99 10.89
N THR A 11 -12.28 37.39 12.13
CA THR A 11 -11.23 37.83 13.05
C THR A 11 -10.29 36.68 13.36
N ALA A 12 -10.83 35.50 13.71
CA ALA A 12 -10.05 34.31 14.03
C ALA A 12 -9.21 33.78 12.83
N ILE A 13 -9.70 33.95 11.60
CA ILE A 13 -8.97 33.63 10.37
C ILE A 13 -7.82 34.61 10.14
N ASN A 14 -8.09 35.92 10.27
CA ASN A 14 -7.11 36.97 10.02
C ASN A 14 -5.96 36.95 11.03
N GLU A 15 -6.19 36.57 12.27
CA GLU A 15 -5.16 36.43 13.29
C GLU A 15 -4.07 35.38 12.95
N VAL A 16 -4.45 34.32 12.24
CA VAL A 16 -3.53 33.21 11.93
C VAL A 16 -2.97 33.31 10.51
N LEU A 17 -3.78 33.78 9.55
CA LEU A 17 -3.43 33.89 8.15
C LEU A 17 -3.83 35.26 7.57
N PRO A 18 -3.16 36.35 7.96
CA PRO A 18 -3.51 37.72 7.51
C PRO A 18 -3.39 37.89 6.00
N ASP A 19 -2.40 37.22 5.37
CA ASP A 19 -2.09 37.34 3.95
C ASP A 19 -2.92 36.42 3.04
N LEU A 20 -3.98 35.77 3.55
CA LEU A 20 -4.81 34.89 2.76
C LEU A 20 -5.71 35.74 1.82
N PRO A 21 -5.90 35.32 0.55
CA PRO A 21 -6.83 35.98 -0.36
C PRO A 21 -8.25 36.03 0.21
N GLU A 22 -8.96 37.17 0.00
CA GLU A 22 -10.30 37.39 0.57
C GLU A 22 -11.27 36.28 0.15
N MET A 23 -11.28 35.84 -1.13
CA MET A 23 -12.09 34.69 -1.57
C MET A 23 -11.88 33.42 -0.76
N SER A 24 -10.63 33.15 -0.34
CA SER A 24 -10.33 31.96 0.48
C SER A 24 -10.81 32.14 1.91
N LYS A 25 -10.78 33.37 2.44
CA LYS A 25 -11.33 33.71 3.76
C LYS A 25 -12.85 33.56 3.76
N ASP A 26 -13.53 33.97 2.69
CA ASP A 26 -14.98 33.83 2.53
C ASP A 26 -15.39 32.35 2.53
N ILE A 27 -14.69 31.51 1.77
CA ILE A 27 -14.96 30.07 1.72
C ILE A 27 -14.76 29.41 3.08
N ILE A 28 -13.71 29.79 3.83
CA ILE A 28 -13.47 29.25 5.19
C ILE A 28 -14.59 29.68 6.13
N GLU A 29 -14.98 30.93 6.09
CA GLU A 29 -16.04 31.49 6.92
C GLU A 29 -17.37 30.79 6.65
N GLU A 30 -17.76 30.61 5.38
CA GLU A 30 -18.96 29.89 4.98
C GLU A 30 -18.87 28.40 5.42
N THR A 31 -17.72 27.77 5.28
CA THR A 31 -17.49 26.40 5.74
C THR A 31 -17.69 26.28 7.24
N LEU A 32 -17.07 27.15 8.04
CA LEU A 32 -17.19 27.15 9.50
C LEU A 32 -18.64 27.41 9.96
N GLN A 33 -19.35 28.32 9.30
CA GLN A 33 -20.77 28.56 9.57
C GLN A 33 -21.62 27.32 9.23
N SER A 34 -21.35 26.65 8.12
CA SER A 34 -22.06 25.43 7.72
C SER A 34 -21.81 24.26 8.68
N LEU A 35 -20.67 24.23 9.34
CA LEU A 35 -20.32 23.26 10.37
C LEU A 35 -20.90 23.60 11.74
N GLY A 36 -21.54 24.77 11.88
CA GLY A 36 -22.18 25.19 13.13
C GLY A 36 -21.20 25.75 14.16
N VAL A 37 -20.12 26.40 13.74
CA VAL A 37 -19.15 27.05 14.65
C VAL A 37 -19.74 28.38 15.11
N GLU A 38 -20.15 28.46 16.38
CA GLU A 38 -20.76 29.65 16.99
C GLU A 38 -19.84 30.33 18.01
N THR A 39 -18.88 29.58 18.57
CA THR A 39 -17.96 30.07 19.61
C THR A 39 -16.50 29.68 19.34
N TYR A 40 -15.57 30.32 20.05
CA TYR A 40 -14.16 29.92 19.98
C TYR A 40 -13.90 28.49 20.47
N ASP A 41 -14.71 27.97 21.37
CA ASP A 41 -14.55 26.61 21.88
C ASP A 41 -14.88 25.54 20.82
N ASP A 42 -15.69 25.89 19.82
CA ASP A 42 -16.07 24.98 18.75
C ASP A 42 -14.91 24.68 17.79
N PHE A 43 -13.89 25.54 17.74
CA PHE A 43 -12.69 25.30 16.92
C PHE A 43 -11.90 24.03 17.31
N GLN A 44 -12.06 23.54 18.53
CA GLN A 44 -11.46 22.27 18.95
C GLN A 44 -11.96 21.06 18.16
N PHE A 45 -13.18 21.13 17.61
CA PHE A 45 -13.84 20.06 16.87
C PHE A 45 -13.54 20.09 15.37
N ILE A 46 -12.99 21.18 14.84
CA ILE A 46 -12.64 21.31 13.43
C ILE A 46 -11.45 20.39 13.10
N VAL A 47 -11.58 19.67 11.97
CA VAL A 47 -10.53 18.77 11.47
C VAL A 47 -9.88 19.34 10.20
N GLU A 48 -8.71 18.79 9.83
CA GLU A 48 -7.93 19.27 8.68
C GLU A 48 -8.75 19.24 7.38
N ASP A 49 -9.55 18.19 7.19
CA ASP A 49 -10.32 17.95 5.98
C ASP A 49 -11.41 19.03 5.77
N ASP A 50 -11.92 19.64 6.82
CA ASP A 50 -12.94 20.70 6.76
C ASP A 50 -12.40 21.99 6.11
N LEU A 51 -11.07 22.21 6.20
CA LEU A 51 -10.43 23.42 5.73
C LEU A 51 -9.72 23.25 4.37
N LEU A 52 -9.62 22.03 3.85
CA LEU A 52 -8.90 21.74 2.60
C LEU A 52 -9.61 22.28 1.36
N SER A 53 -10.87 22.69 1.45
CA SER A 53 -11.60 23.37 0.37
C SER A 53 -11.00 24.74 0.01
N ALA A 54 -10.41 25.44 0.99
CA ALA A 54 -9.88 26.79 0.85
C ALA A 54 -8.40 26.94 1.21
N LEU A 55 -7.84 26.00 1.98
CA LEU A 55 -6.47 26.04 2.48
C LEU A 55 -5.60 24.89 1.98
N ARG A 56 -4.32 25.17 1.79
CA ARG A 56 -3.33 24.11 1.58
C ARG A 56 -3.11 23.33 2.90
N PRO A 57 -2.77 22.03 2.86
CA PRO A 57 -2.63 21.21 4.07
C PRO A 57 -1.76 21.81 5.18
N VAL A 58 -0.66 22.47 4.82
CA VAL A 58 0.21 23.13 5.82
C VAL A 58 -0.46 24.33 6.45
N GLN A 59 -1.25 25.09 5.69
CA GLN A 59 -1.99 26.25 6.20
C GLN A 59 -3.13 25.79 7.11
N ALA A 60 -3.88 24.76 6.72
CA ALA A 60 -4.92 24.15 7.55
C ALA A 60 -4.38 23.68 8.90
N ARG A 61 -3.23 22.99 8.91
CA ARG A 61 -2.55 22.56 10.16
C ARG A 61 -2.10 23.72 11.03
N LYS A 62 -1.59 24.81 10.45
CA LYS A 62 -1.20 26.02 11.20
C LYS A 62 -2.42 26.64 11.87
N VAL A 63 -3.51 26.79 11.15
CA VAL A 63 -4.77 27.35 11.67
C VAL A 63 -5.32 26.50 12.82
N LEU A 64 -5.43 25.19 12.61
CA LEU A 64 -5.91 24.27 13.64
C LEU A 64 -5.02 24.26 14.89
N ALA A 65 -3.71 24.33 14.72
CA ALA A 65 -2.79 24.40 15.86
C ALA A 65 -2.97 25.68 16.66
N ALA A 66 -3.11 26.83 15.99
CA ALA A 66 -3.33 28.13 16.65
C ALA A 66 -4.68 28.19 17.36
N TRP A 67 -5.75 27.73 16.73
CA TRP A 67 -7.09 27.72 17.34
C TRP A 67 -7.17 26.77 18.54
N LYS A 68 -6.60 25.55 18.43
CA LYS A 68 -6.55 24.60 19.56
C LYS A 68 -5.70 25.08 20.73
N LEU A 69 -4.64 25.82 20.47
CA LEU A 69 -3.84 26.42 21.53
C LEU A 69 -4.64 27.49 22.30
N ARG A 70 -5.42 28.29 21.60
CA ARG A 70 -6.26 29.34 22.19
C ARG A 70 -7.41 28.77 23.03
N CYS A 71 -8.02 27.67 22.62
CA CYS A 71 -9.04 26.96 23.43
C CYS A 71 -8.47 26.34 24.74
N GLN A 72 -7.14 26.25 24.88
CA GLN A 72 -6.48 25.68 26.07
C GLN A 72 -6.01 26.71 27.09
N THR A 73 -6.08 28.02 26.80
CA THR A 73 -5.72 29.08 27.73
C THR A 73 -6.96 29.63 28.44
N PRO A 74 -7.09 29.51 29.79
CA PRO A 74 -8.19 30.13 30.50
C PRO A 74 -8.03 31.66 30.49
N ASP A 75 -9.09 32.36 30.16
CA ASP A 75 -9.19 33.82 30.19
C ASP A 75 -8.83 34.38 31.57
N THR A 76 -7.77 35.14 31.61
CA THR A 76 -7.52 36.11 32.67
C THR A 76 -7.36 37.49 32.03
N SER A 77 -8.51 38.14 31.84
CA SER A 77 -8.54 39.53 31.40
C SER A 77 -8.92 40.44 32.56
N ARG A 78 -8.11 41.41 32.82
CA ARG A 78 -8.33 42.84 33.08
C ARG A 78 -7.27 43.41 34.03
N SER A 79 -6.37 44.21 33.54
CA SER A 79 -6.35 45.67 33.66
C SER A 79 -4.96 46.23 33.33
N SER A 80 -4.99 47.07 32.41
CA SER A 80 -4.27 48.32 32.09
C SER A 80 -2.94 48.69 32.77
N VAL A 81 -2.10 49.26 31.90
CA VAL A 81 -1.26 50.48 31.96
C VAL A 81 0.26 50.31 31.96
N ASP A 82 0.80 50.61 30.79
CA ASP A 82 1.91 51.55 30.47
C ASP A 82 3.37 51.18 30.71
N SER A 83 4.16 51.53 29.67
CA SER A 83 5.60 51.88 29.66
C SER A 83 6.58 50.85 29.08
N SER A 84 6.94 51.07 27.81
CA SER A 84 8.25 50.70 27.21
C SER A 84 9.38 51.53 27.84
N PRO A 85 10.70 51.27 27.68
CA PRO A 85 11.37 50.78 26.47
C PRO A 85 12.58 49.80 26.65
N GLU A 86 13.02 49.33 25.56
CA GLU A 86 14.15 48.56 25.00
C GLU A 86 15.59 48.69 25.61
N PRO A 87 16.61 47.97 24.96
CA PRO A 87 17.34 46.79 25.41
C PRO A 87 18.81 47.11 25.76
N PRO A 88 19.86 46.34 25.85
CA PRO A 88 20.33 45.24 25.00
C PRO A 88 21.25 44.12 25.64
N SER A 89 21.50 43.09 24.83
CA SER A 89 22.78 42.36 24.63
C SER A 89 23.30 41.30 25.62
N SER A 90 23.56 40.17 25.04
CA SER A 90 24.74 39.30 24.98
C SER A 90 24.97 38.18 26.01
N LEU A 91 25.11 36.98 25.40
CA LEU A 91 26.11 35.93 25.58
C LEU A 91 26.16 35.04 26.84
N GLN A 92 26.19 33.75 26.51
CA GLN A 92 26.95 32.64 27.14
C GLN A 92 26.18 31.58 27.92
N SER A 93 26.22 30.37 27.31
CA SER A 93 26.06 29.07 27.98
C SER A 93 27.19 28.84 28.99
N PRO A 94 27.06 27.99 30.02
CA PRO A 94 27.08 26.53 29.92
C PRO A 94 26.22 25.74 30.94
N SER A 95 25.99 24.45 30.65
CA SER A 95 25.52 23.42 31.58
C SER A 95 26.58 23.05 32.64
N PRO A 96 26.38 22.17 33.67
CA PRO A 96 25.28 21.28 34.03
C PRO A 96 24.97 21.14 35.54
N GLN A 97 24.09 20.22 35.87
CA GLN A 97 23.93 19.38 37.10
C GLN A 97 22.73 19.59 38.01
N SER A 98 21.97 18.53 38.04
CA SER A 98 21.44 17.69 39.14
C SER A 98 20.47 18.28 40.17
N SER A 99 19.42 17.50 40.33
CA SER A 99 18.74 17.02 41.54
C SER A 99 17.44 17.66 42.00
N SER A 100 16.50 16.73 42.17
CA SER A 100 15.47 16.57 43.22
C SER A 100 14.08 17.20 43.01
N SER A 101 13.16 16.23 42.80
CA SER A 101 11.86 16.07 43.45
C SER A 101 10.95 17.26 43.72
N SER A 102 9.79 17.24 43.09
CA SER A 102 8.52 17.36 43.80
C SER A 102 7.32 17.01 42.89
N SER A 103 6.45 16.20 43.43
CA SER A 103 5.18 15.70 42.90
C SER A 103 4.18 16.84 42.62
N SER A 104 3.56 16.81 41.44
CA SER A 104 2.25 17.40 41.25
C SER A 104 1.40 16.51 40.33
N ASN A 105 0.32 16.00 40.90
CA ASN A 105 -0.72 15.25 40.22
C ASN A 105 -1.40 16.11 39.15
N SER A 106 -1.23 15.72 37.90
CA SER A 106 -2.17 16.10 36.83
C SER A 106 -2.77 14.84 36.22
N LYS A 107 -4.08 14.73 36.32
CA LYS A 107 -4.89 13.66 35.73
C LYS A 107 -4.80 13.73 34.23
N CYS A 108 -3.95 12.90 33.62
CA CYS A 108 -3.95 12.64 32.19
C CYS A 108 -4.84 11.46 31.87
N SER A 109 -5.57 11.55 30.77
CA SER A 109 -6.49 10.53 30.25
C SER A 109 -5.81 9.16 30.12
N PRO A 110 -6.43 8.04 30.53
CA PRO A 110 -5.76 6.76 30.70
C PRO A 110 -5.66 5.95 29.40
N GLY A 111 -5.05 6.48 28.35
CA GLY A 111 -4.94 5.77 27.07
C GLY A 111 -3.57 5.87 26.36
N ILE A 112 -2.76 6.86 26.67
CA ILE A 112 -1.56 7.18 25.88
C ILE A 112 -0.27 6.73 26.57
N GLU A 113 -0.19 6.70 27.89
CA GLU A 113 1.05 6.45 28.65
C GLU A 113 1.48 4.97 28.77
N CYS A 114 0.59 4.01 28.48
CA CYS A 114 0.87 2.59 28.78
C CYS A 114 1.77 1.89 27.74
N ALA A 115 1.88 2.41 26.52
CA ALA A 115 2.64 1.74 25.45
C ALA A 115 4.12 2.12 25.42
N ASP A 116 4.45 3.38 25.76
CA ASP A 116 5.83 3.86 25.71
C ASP A 116 6.69 3.30 26.85
N ASN A 117 6.08 3.03 28.01
CA ASN A 117 6.73 2.50 29.21
C ASN A 117 6.60 0.96 29.39
N PHE A 118 6.09 0.23 28.38
CA PHE A 118 6.03 -1.23 28.46
C PHE A 118 7.42 -1.83 28.28
N LEU A 119 7.92 -2.48 29.35
CA LEU A 119 9.14 -3.28 29.32
C LEU A 119 8.79 -4.70 28.88
N ILE A 120 9.46 -5.18 27.86
CA ILE A 120 9.25 -6.54 27.35
C ILE A 120 9.86 -7.52 28.37
N PRO A 121 9.12 -8.55 28.78
CA PRO A 121 9.53 -9.49 29.84
C PRO A 121 10.51 -10.54 29.30
N TRP A 122 11.72 -10.13 28.93
CA TRP A 122 12.76 -11.01 28.39
C TRP A 122 13.18 -12.09 29.39
N ASP A 123 13.14 -11.76 30.67
CA ASP A 123 13.42 -12.62 31.81
C ASP A 123 12.46 -13.80 31.97
N LYS A 124 11.26 -13.69 31.40
CA LYS A 124 10.21 -14.73 31.46
C LYS A 124 10.22 -15.69 30.27
N PHE A 125 11.09 -15.44 29.30
CA PHE A 125 11.22 -16.33 28.14
C PHE A 125 12.05 -17.57 28.54
N SER A 126 11.73 -18.72 27.93
CA SER A 126 12.54 -19.93 28.12
C SER A 126 13.96 -19.70 27.63
N GLU A 127 14.91 -20.36 28.27
CA GLU A 127 16.34 -20.27 27.89
C GLU A 127 16.56 -20.65 26.42
N GLU A 128 15.87 -21.70 25.96
CA GLU A 128 15.91 -22.15 24.57
C GLU A 128 15.47 -21.03 23.59
N LEU A 129 14.38 -20.30 23.92
CA LEU A 129 13.90 -19.17 23.14
C LEU A 129 14.92 -18.02 23.14
N MET A 130 15.49 -17.69 24.30
CA MET A 130 16.49 -16.61 24.40
C MET A 130 17.75 -16.93 23.60
N GLN A 131 18.27 -18.15 23.69
CA GLN A 131 19.41 -18.60 22.89
C GLN A 131 19.13 -18.54 21.39
N SER A 132 17.89 -18.88 20.95
CA SER A 132 17.48 -18.78 19.57
C SER A 132 17.51 -17.33 19.08
N LEU A 133 16.98 -16.39 19.90
CA LEU A 133 16.95 -14.94 19.58
C LEU A 133 18.36 -14.35 19.50
N GLU A 134 19.24 -14.69 20.45
CA GLU A 134 20.61 -14.18 20.53
C GLU A 134 21.49 -14.69 19.38
N ARG A 135 21.30 -15.95 18.97
CA ARG A 135 21.99 -16.52 17.80
C ARG A 135 21.46 -16.00 16.46
N GLY A 136 20.44 -15.13 16.47
CA GLY A 136 19.82 -14.63 15.25
C GLY A 136 19.02 -15.68 14.48
N LYS A 137 18.69 -16.83 15.14
CA LYS A 137 17.83 -17.86 14.55
C LYS A 137 16.36 -17.50 14.74
N ARG A 138 15.56 -17.80 13.73
CA ARG A 138 14.12 -17.63 13.82
C ARG A 138 13.53 -18.62 14.82
N PRO A 139 12.77 -18.17 15.84
CA PRO A 139 12.17 -19.07 16.80
C PRO A 139 11.19 -20.04 16.14
N SER A 140 11.20 -21.31 16.54
CA SER A 140 10.25 -22.29 16.06
C SER A 140 8.79 -21.83 16.30
N PRO A 141 7.80 -22.36 15.56
CA PRO A 141 6.39 -22.00 15.76
C PRO A 141 5.89 -22.21 17.20
N ARG A 142 6.45 -23.18 17.92
CA ARG A 142 6.16 -23.43 19.34
C ARG A 142 6.68 -22.30 20.22
N MET A 143 7.97 -21.99 20.09
CA MET A 143 8.63 -20.89 20.81
C MET A 143 7.99 -19.53 20.52
N ARG A 144 7.65 -19.27 19.25
CA ARG A 144 7.00 -18.03 18.85
C ARG A 144 5.61 -17.89 19.50
N ARG A 145 4.83 -18.98 19.59
CA ARG A 145 3.55 -18.97 20.31
C ARG A 145 3.72 -18.75 21.81
N GLU A 146 4.76 -19.32 22.41
CA GLU A 146 5.11 -19.11 23.82
C GLU A 146 5.44 -17.64 24.07
N MET A 147 6.35 -17.06 23.31
CA MET A 147 6.73 -15.66 23.35
C MET A 147 5.49 -14.75 23.31
N VAL A 148 4.61 -14.94 22.33
CA VAL A 148 3.38 -14.15 22.18
C VAL A 148 2.46 -14.30 23.40
N ARG A 149 2.34 -15.49 23.98
CA ARG A 149 1.53 -15.73 25.19
C ARG A 149 2.06 -14.98 26.40
N ILE A 150 3.37 -15.01 26.60
CA ILE A 150 4.03 -14.33 27.72
C ILE A 150 3.87 -12.82 27.58
N VAL A 151 4.19 -12.26 26.41
CA VAL A 151 4.09 -10.82 26.17
C VAL A 151 2.67 -10.31 26.34
N VAL A 152 1.67 -10.98 25.77
CA VAL A 152 0.25 -10.57 25.90
C VAL A 152 -0.22 -10.66 27.36
N ARG A 153 0.20 -11.69 28.11
CA ARG A 153 -0.11 -11.81 29.54
C ARG A 153 0.42 -10.61 30.32
N GLU A 154 1.66 -10.23 30.10
CA GLU A 154 2.27 -9.08 30.77
C GLU A 154 1.66 -7.75 30.34
N MET A 155 1.28 -7.60 29.07
CA MET A 155 0.52 -6.43 28.62
C MET A 155 -0.81 -6.32 29.37
N MET A 156 -1.53 -7.44 29.53
CA MET A 156 -2.83 -7.47 30.23
C MET A 156 -2.69 -7.22 31.73
N ASN A 157 -1.59 -7.67 32.36
CA ASN A 157 -1.31 -7.39 33.77
C ASN A 157 -1.08 -5.90 34.02
N LYS A 158 -0.50 -5.19 33.04
CA LYS A 158 -0.20 -3.74 33.17
C LYS A 158 -1.37 -2.83 32.77
N SER A 159 -2.25 -3.27 31.88
CA SER A 159 -3.39 -2.46 31.42
C SER A 159 -4.56 -3.33 30.99
N SER A 160 -5.75 -2.97 31.49
CA SER A 160 -7.02 -3.59 31.07
C SER A 160 -7.46 -3.16 29.65
N SER A 161 -6.95 -2.01 29.15
CA SER A 161 -7.30 -1.47 27.83
C SER A 161 -6.07 -1.43 26.93
N ILE A 162 -5.80 -2.53 26.24
CA ILE A 162 -4.71 -2.63 25.28
C ILE A 162 -5.24 -2.27 23.89
N SER A 163 -4.65 -1.23 23.28
CA SER A 163 -4.98 -0.76 21.95
C SER A 163 -4.15 -1.49 20.87
N LYS A 164 -4.57 -1.34 19.60
CA LYS A 164 -3.77 -1.79 18.44
C LYS A 164 -2.40 -1.08 18.40
N ARG A 165 -2.35 0.20 18.78
CA ARG A 165 -1.12 0.99 18.85
C ARG A 165 -0.14 0.39 19.86
N SER A 166 -0.63 -0.05 21.02
CA SER A 166 0.20 -0.73 22.03
C SER A 166 0.82 -2.03 21.49
N CYS A 167 0.05 -2.86 20.78
CA CYS A 167 0.60 -4.07 20.15
C CYS A 167 1.66 -3.73 19.08
N THR A 168 1.45 -2.67 18.32
CA THR A 168 2.40 -2.21 17.30
C THR A 168 3.71 -1.76 17.92
N GLU A 169 3.65 -0.96 18.98
CA GLU A 169 4.84 -0.46 19.68
C GLU A 169 5.65 -1.58 20.34
N VAL A 170 4.96 -2.53 20.98
CA VAL A 170 5.61 -3.71 21.57
C VAL A 170 6.31 -4.54 20.49
N ALA A 171 5.63 -4.82 19.37
CA ALA A 171 6.22 -5.57 18.27
C ALA A 171 7.43 -4.84 17.67
N ARG A 172 7.35 -3.53 17.49
CA ARG A 172 8.46 -2.69 17.02
C ARG A 172 9.68 -2.81 17.93
N LYS A 173 9.48 -2.67 19.25
CA LYS A 173 10.56 -2.81 20.25
C LYS A 173 11.19 -4.20 20.22
N MET A 174 10.37 -5.27 20.08
CA MET A 174 10.87 -6.65 20.02
C MET A 174 11.72 -6.89 18.77
N VAL A 175 11.24 -6.46 17.61
CA VAL A 175 11.97 -6.63 16.34
C VAL A 175 13.22 -5.76 16.31
N ALA A 176 13.18 -4.52 16.85
CA ALA A 176 14.35 -3.67 16.94
C ALA A 176 15.49 -4.29 17.77
N LYS A 177 15.15 -5.06 18.82
CA LYS A 177 16.17 -5.74 19.65
C LYS A 177 16.75 -7.00 18.99
N TYR A 178 15.90 -7.78 18.30
CA TYR A 178 16.33 -9.03 17.63
C TYR A 178 15.86 -9.07 16.17
N PRO A 179 16.39 -8.18 15.30
CA PRO A 179 15.91 -8.09 13.92
C PRO A 179 16.15 -9.37 13.12
N LYS A 180 17.30 -10.01 13.24
CA LYS A 180 17.62 -11.25 12.53
C LYS A 180 16.64 -12.40 12.83
N SER A 181 16.07 -12.43 14.05
CA SER A 181 15.20 -13.52 14.50
C SER A 181 13.71 -13.25 14.33
N LEU A 182 13.28 -11.97 14.42
CA LEU A 182 11.88 -11.59 14.52
C LEU A 182 11.35 -10.78 13.35
N GLN A 183 12.22 -10.21 12.53
CA GLN A 183 11.82 -9.38 11.40
C GLN A 183 11.12 -10.20 10.31
N ASP A 184 10.11 -9.60 9.69
CA ASP A 184 9.43 -10.16 8.53
C ASP A 184 10.32 -9.94 7.30
N VAL A 185 11.03 -11.00 6.90
CA VAL A 185 11.93 -10.98 5.74
C VAL A 185 11.67 -12.17 4.83
N ILE A 186 11.94 -12.01 3.54
CA ILE A 186 12.00 -13.10 2.57
C ILE A 186 13.27 -12.94 1.74
N GLU A 187 14.16 -13.94 1.81
CA GLU A 187 15.47 -13.94 1.13
C GLU A 187 16.27 -12.63 1.31
N GLY A 188 16.21 -12.06 2.55
CA GLY A 188 16.89 -10.81 2.90
C GLY A 188 16.07 -9.53 2.69
N ASP A 189 15.00 -9.56 1.91
CA ASP A 189 14.14 -8.41 1.68
C ASP A 189 13.15 -8.23 2.85
N VAL A 190 13.13 -7.04 3.45
CA VAL A 190 12.20 -6.69 4.54
C VAL A 190 10.80 -6.45 3.98
N ILE A 191 9.80 -7.09 4.56
CA ILE A 191 8.41 -6.96 4.15
C ILE A 191 7.68 -5.89 4.96
N GLY A 192 7.31 -4.80 4.30
CA GLY A 192 6.66 -3.65 4.93
C GLY A 192 7.56 -3.03 6.01
N LEU A 193 7.05 -2.85 7.24
CA LEU A 193 7.81 -2.36 8.40
C LEU A 193 8.59 -3.46 9.13
N GLY A 194 8.54 -4.70 8.66
CA GLY A 194 9.28 -5.83 9.23
C GLY A 194 8.72 -6.42 10.53
N TYR A 195 7.60 -5.93 11.06
CA TYR A 195 7.02 -6.43 12.31
C TYR A 195 5.50 -6.69 12.25
N HIS A 196 4.91 -6.66 11.07
CA HIS A 196 3.47 -6.81 10.91
C HIS A 196 2.95 -8.18 11.33
N SER A 197 3.71 -9.26 11.08
CA SER A 197 3.33 -10.61 11.51
C SER A 197 3.24 -10.70 13.03
N LEU A 198 4.20 -10.12 13.74
CA LEU A 198 4.21 -10.10 15.20
C LEU A 198 3.07 -9.26 15.78
N VAL A 199 2.80 -8.08 15.19
CA VAL A 199 1.62 -7.26 15.57
C VAL A 199 0.34 -8.07 15.48
N LYS A 200 0.13 -8.78 14.38
CA LYS A 200 -1.05 -9.64 14.17
C LYS A 200 -1.15 -10.75 15.19
N GLN A 201 -0.05 -11.43 15.49
CA GLN A 201 -0.03 -12.50 16.48
C GLN A 201 -0.39 -11.99 17.88
N LEU A 202 0.15 -10.83 18.28
CA LEU A 202 -0.20 -10.18 19.55
C LEU A 202 -1.69 -9.80 19.60
N GLN A 203 -2.22 -9.21 18.53
CA GLN A 203 -3.64 -8.84 18.45
C GLN A 203 -4.57 -10.07 18.52
N TYR A 204 -4.31 -11.10 17.72
CA TYR A 204 -5.11 -12.34 17.75
C TYR A 204 -5.09 -13.01 19.13
N ARG A 205 -3.92 -13.07 19.78
CA ARG A 205 -3.84 -13.62 21.12
C ARG A 205 -4.64 -12.80 22.11
N LEU A 206 -4.53 -11.48 22.06
CA LEU A 206 -5.30 -10.55 22.90
C LEU A 206 -6.82 -10.72 22.71
N GLU A 207 -7.27 -10.77 21.46
CA GLU A 207 -8.68 -11.00 21.13
C GLU A 207 -9.18 -12.35 21.64
N ASN A 208 -8.38 -13.41 21.49
CA ASN A 208 -8.74 -14.74 21.97
C ASN A 208 -8.88 -14.77 23.49
N VAL A 209 -7.98 -14.10 24.22
CA VAL A 209 -8.08 -14.01 25.69
C VAL A 209 -9.29 -13.18 26.10
N LYS A 210 -9.53 -12.03 25.45
CA LYS A 210 -10.73 -11.20 25.73
C LYS A 210 -12.03 -11.95 25.43
N ARG A 211 -12.10 -12.77 24.37
CA ARG A 211 -13.28 -13.60 24.07
C ARG A 211 -13.60 -14.63 25.15
N SER A 212 -12.58 -15.19 25.81
CA SER A 212 -12.81 -16.14 26.91
C SER A 212 -13.28 -15.46 28.19
N MET A 213 -13.02 -14.16 28.36
CA MET A 213 -13.40 -13.36 29.53
C MET A 213 -14.74 -12.64 29.40
N THR A 214 -15.31 -12.51 28.18
CA THR A 214 -16.58 -11.82 27.96
C THR A 214 -17.72 -12.83 27.87
N PRO A 215 -18.85 -12.67 28.62
CA PRO A 215 -20.04 -13.49 28.45
C PRO A 215 -20.55 -13.40 27.01
N LYS A 216 -20.91 -14.55 26.40
CA LYS A 216 -21.43 -14.61 25.03
C LYS A 216 -22.82 -14.00 24.94
N ILE A 217 -22.92 -12.68 24.80
CA ILE A 217 -24.15 -12.04 24.37
C ILE A 217 -24.22 -12.20 22.85
N ARG A 218 -25.15 -13.03 22.37
CA ARG A 218 -25.45 -13.18 20.94
C ARG A 218 -25.99 -11.85 20.41
N LYS A 219 -25.12 -11.00 19.84
CA LYS A 219 -25.57 -9.89 19.01
C LYS A 219 -26.16 -10.48 17.72
N ARG A 220 -27.45 -10.24 17.49
CA ARG A 220 -28.10 -10.49 16.19
C ARG A 220 -27.25 -9.81 15.11
N LYS A 221 -26.85 -10.59 14.08
CA LYS A 221 -26.23 -10.04 12.87
C LYS A 221 -27.19 -8.99 12.29
N ARG A 222 -26.82 -7.72 12.36
CA ARG A 222 -27.42 -6.73 11.47
C ARG A 222 -26.97 -7.12 10.06
N HIS A 223 -27.93 -7.44 9.21
CA HIS A 223 -27.73 -7.48 7.77
C HIS A 223 -27.27 -6.05 7.37
N SER A 224 -26.00 -5.90 7.19
CA SER A 224 -25.43 -4.78 6.47
C SER A 224 -25.67 -5.11 5.00
N GLY A 225 -26.66 -4.48 4.40
CA GLY A 225 -26.81 -4.46 2.96
C GLY A 225 -25.50 -3.93 2.38
N SER A 226 -24.86 -4.75 1.54
CA SER A 226 -23.70 -4.34 0.78
C SER A 226 -24.18 -3.53 -0.42
N ASP A 227 -24.43 -2.23 -0.21
CA ASP A 227 -24.36 -1.29 -1.30
C ASP A 227 -22.87 -1.00 -1.53
N THR A 228 -22.20 -1.90 -2.23
CA THR A 228 -20.99 -1.57 -2.94
C THR A 228 -21.44 -0.74 -4.14
N GLU A 229 -21.42 0.58 -4.01
CA GLU A 229 -21.34 1.45 -5.18
C GLU A 229 -20.07 1.03 -5.92
N GLU A 230 -20.22 0.24 -6.97
CA GLU A 230 -19.15 -0.07 -7.91
C GLU A 230 -18.73 1.25 -8.54
N ILE A 231 -17.46 1.62 -8.35
CA ILE A 231 -16.87 2.79 -9.00
C ILE A 231 -17.00 2.54 -10.52
N PRO A 232 -17.66 3.46 -11.27
CA PRO A 232 -17.82 3.30 -12.71
C PRO A 232 -16.47 3.04 -13.39
N PRO A 233 -16.42 2.20 -14.42
CA PRO A 233 -15.18 1.84 -15.13
C PRO A 233 -14.36 3.05 -15.57
N GLU A 234 -15.04 4.10 -16.00
CA GLU A 234 -14.47 5.38 -16.46
C GLU A 234 -13.69 6.13 -15.36
N GLN A 235 -13.98 5.86 -14.08
CA GLN A 235 -13.28 6.49 -12.95
C GLN A 235 -12.13 5.65 -12.40
N ARG A 236 -12.03 4.36 -12.75
CA ARG A 236 -10.99 3.47 -12.20
C ARG A 236 -9.58 3.88 -12.61
N ALA A 237 -9.38 4.30 -13.86
CA ALA A 237 -8.10 4.82 -14.36
C ALA A 237 -7.76 6.21 -13.80
N ALA A 238 -8.74 6.97 -13.33
CA ALA A 238 -8.57 8.33 -12.79
C ALA A 238 -8.23 8.34 -11.27
N ILE A 239 -8.29 7.18 -10.59
CA ILE A 239 -7.98 7.11 -9.16
C ILE A 239 -6.46 7.26 -8.95
N GLN A 240 -6.07 8.30 -8.23
CA GLN A 240 -4.66 8.54 -7.89
C GLN A 240 -4.18 7.50 -6.87
N ASP A 241 -3.26 6.64 -7.30
CA ASP A 241 -2.65 5.60 -6.47
C ASP A 241 -1.12 5.73 -6.48
N THR A 242 -0.59 6.33 -5.44
CA THR A 242 0.86 6.58 -5.28
C THR A 242 1.60 5.41 -4.65
N TYR A 243 0.90 4.34 -4.29
CA TYR A 243 1.44 3.21 -3.56
C TYR A 243 2.55 2.49 -4.35
N GLY A 244 3.77 2.47 -3.80
CA GLY A 244 4.93 1.83 -4.42
C GLY A 244 5.55 2.59 -5.58
N CYS A 245 5.12 3.82 -5.88
CA CYS A 245 5.66 4.67 -6.92
C CYS A 245 6.65 5.70 -6.35
N ILE A 246 7.78 5.89 -7.02
CA ILE A 246 8.79 6.91 -6.65
C ILE A 246 8.62 8.20 -7.44
N LYS A 247 8.11 8.12 -8.69
CA LYS A 247 7.86 9.26 -9.57
C LYS A 247 6.40 9.30 -10.00
N TRP A 248 5.50 9.42 -9.04
CA TRP A 248 4.06 9.42 -9.28
C TRP A 248 3.58 10.65 -10.05
N ASP A 249 3.90 11.83 -9.56
CA ASP A 249 3.48 13.11 -10.11
C ASP A 249 4.70 13.98 -10.39
N LEU A 250 4.92 14.27 -11.67
CA LEU A 250 5.97 15.15 -12.13
C LEU A 250 5.36 16.54 -12.31
N LYS A 251 5.61 17.44 -11.36
CA LYS A 251 5.05 18.80 -11.39
C LYS A 251 5.66 19.67 -12.49
N PHE A 252 6.87 19.36 -12.91
CA PHE A 252 7.62 20.16 -13.87
C PHE A 252 8.19 19.28 -14.99
N LEU A 253 8.28 19.85 -16.17
CA LEU A 253 9.02 19.25 -17.29
C LEU A 253 10.49 19.03 -16.90
N PRO A 254 11.13 17.97 -17.40
CA PRO A 254 12.57 17.77 -17.23
C PRO A 254 13.37 18.98 -17.74
N LEU A 255 14.52 19.23 -17.14
CA LEU A 255 15.42 20.33 -17.55
C LEU A 255 15.77 20.22 -19.05
N GLY A 256 15.59 21.32 -19.78
CA GLY A 256 15.85 21.38 -21.22
C GLY A 256 14.71 20.85 -22.10
N GLU A 257 13.57 20.47 -21.52
CA GLU A 257 12.38 20.06 -22.26
C GLU A 257 11.34 21.20 -22.29
N THR A 258 10.64 21.32 -23.41
CA THR A 258 9.49 22.21 -23.60
C THR A 258 8.26 21.38 -23.97
N PRO A 259 7.04 21.92 -23.89
CA PRO A 259 5.84 21.21 -24.36
C PRO A 259 5.95 20.80 -25.83
N GLU A 260 6.55 21.66 -26.66
CA GLU A 260 6.77 21.43 -28.08
C GLU A 260 7.77 20.27 -28.28
N SER A 261 8.90 20.27 -27.57
CA SER A 261 9.89 19.18 -27.67
C SER A 261 9.33 17.84 -27.23
N GLN A 262 8.42 17.82 -26.24
CA GLN A 262 7.70 16.64 -25.82
C GLN A 262 6.74 16.15 -26.91
N GLN A 263 6.03 17.07 -27.58
CA GLN A 263 5.13 16.72 -28.68
C GLN A 263 5.91 16.16 -29.88
N ASP A 264 7.02 16.78 -30.26
CA ASP A 264 7.87 16.30 -31.36
C ASP A 264 8.36 14.86 -31.10
N LYS A 265 8.79 14.57 -29.87
CA LYS A 265 9.22 13.22 -29.47
C LYS A 265 8.06 12.22 -29.50
N LYS A 266 6.86 12.65 -29.12
CA LYS A 266 5.63 11.84 -29.18
C LYS A 266 5.27 11.50 -30.63
N GLU A 267 5.29 12.49 -31.52
CA GLU A 267 5.04 12.25 -32.95
C GLU A 267 6.12 11.34 -33.57
N LYS A 268 7.38 11.52 -33.17
CA LYS A 268 8.45 10.64 -33.59
C LYS A 268 8.20 9.18 -33.17
N LEU A 269 7.71 8.94 -31.93
CA LEU A 269 7.31 7.60 -31.49
C LEU A 269 6.18 7.03 -32.36
N LYS A 270 5.18 7.84 -32.72
CA LYS A 270 4.10 7.41 -33.63
C LYS A 270 4.63 7.03 -35.00
N MET A 271 5.54 7.83 -35.58
CA MET A 271 6.18 7.51 -36.85
C MET A 271 6.98 6.21 -36.79
N LEU A 272 7.79 6.02 -35.73
CA LEU A 272 8.55 4.81 -35.53
C LEU A 272 7.66 3.55 -35.40
N SER A 273 6.46 3.69 -34.83
CA SER A 273 5.54 2.56 -34.69
C SER A 273 4.97 2.02 -36.00
N GLN A 274 5.06 2.80 -37.08
CA GLN A 274 4.62 2.41 -38.42
C GLN A 274 5.74 1.75 -39.25
N GLN A 275 6.99 1.76 -38.75
CA GLN A 275 8.13 1.17 -39.42
C GLN A 275 8.26 -0.33 -39.10
N THR A 276 8.73 -1.10 -40.07
CA THR A 276 8.96 -2.54 -39.90
C THR A 276 10.25 -2.85 -39.17
N ASN A 277 11.25 -1.96 -39.27
CA ASN A 277 12.55 -2.16 -38.62
C ASN A 277 12.84 -0.97 -37.68
N VAL A 278 12.52 -1.11 -36.42
CA VAL A 278 12.58 -0.05 -35.41
C VAL A 278 13.81 -0.21 -34.53
N ASN A 279 14.59 0.86 -34.36
CA ASN A 279 15.64 0.91 -33.37
C ASN A 279 15.05 0.94 -31.95
N LEU A 280 15.09 -0.19 -31.28
CA LEU A 280 14.50 -0.35 -29.94
C LEU A 280 15.18 0.52 -28.87
N GLU A 281 16.49 0.82 -29.03
CA GLU A 281 17.18 1.70 -28.08
C GLU A 281 16.72 3.17 -28.24
N GLU A 282 16.48 3.60 -29.48
CA GLU A 282 15.88 4.91 -29.74
C GLU A 282 14.48 5.02 -29.12
N VAL A 283 13.66 3.98 -29.26
CA VAL A 283 12.33 3.92 -28.62
C VAL A 283 12.46 4.03 -27.11
N LYS A 284 13.36 3.30 -26.47
CA LYS A 284 13.60 3.41 -25.02
C LYS A 284 13.94 4.82 -24.60
N GLN A 285 14.86 5.47 -25.31
CA GLN A 285 15.27 6.84 -24.99
C GLN A 285 14.11 7.84 -25.16
N LEU A 286 13.31 7.71 -26.23
CA LEU A 286 12.15 8.54 -26.44
C LEU A 286 11.06 8.31 -25.39
N MET A 287 10.76 7.04 -25.06
CA MET A 287 9.79 6.70 -24.00
C MET A 287 10.24 7.27 -22.65
N LYS A 288 11.53 7.18 -22.31
CA LYS A 288 12.08 7.75 -21.09
C LYS A 288 11.97 9.28 -21.06
N LYS A 289 12.35 9.95 -22.16
CA LYS A 289 12.29 11.43 -22.27
C LYS A 289 10.86 11.97 -22.23
N THR A 290 9.88 11.19 -22.71
CA THR A 290 8.46 11.56 -22.72
C THR A 290 7.67 11.07 -21.52
N PHE A 291 8.33 10.49 -20.51
CA PHE A 291 7.68 9.95 -19.30
C PHE A 291 6.76 10.97 -18.61
N TYR A 292 7.17 12.24 -18.55
CA TYR A 292 6.35 13.34 -18.03
C TYR A 292 4.98 13.43 -18.74
N SER A 293 5.01 13.49 -20.07
CA SER A 293 3.79 13.62 -20.88
C SER A 293 2.91 12.40 -20.81
N GLN A 294 3.51 11.20 -20.76
CA GLN A 294 2.80 9.95 -20.55
C GLN A 294 2.09 9.92 -19.18
N ARG A 295 2.79 10.30 -18.09
CA ARG A 295 2.18 10.39 -16.76
C ARG A 295 1.08 11.43 -16.69
N LYS A 296 1.26 12.56 -17.35
CA LYS A 296 0.24 13.61 -17.43
C LYS A 296 -1.05 13.09 -18.06
N ASP A 297 -0.96 12.38 -19.20
CA ASP A 297 -2.13 11.77 -19.86
C ASP A 297 -2.85 10.79 -18.95
N ILE A 298 -2.12 9.92 -18.23
CA ILE A 298 -2.71 8.96 -17.28
C ILE A 298 -3.32 9.66 -16.07
N ASN A 299 -2.60 10.59 -15.44
CA ASN A 299 -3.10 11.27 -14.24
C ASN A 299 -4.29 12.19 -14.52
N GLN A 300 -4.49 12.58 -15.79
CA GLN A 300 -5.69 13.28 -16.28
C GLN A 300 -6.87 12.33 -16.55
N GLY A 301 -6.71 11.02 -16.39
CA GLY A 301 -7.77 10.06 -16.62
C GLY A 301 -8.10 9.81 -18.07
N LYS A 302 -7.12 9.96 -18.98
CA LYS A 302 -7.29 9.57 -20.39
C LYS A 302 -7.61 8.09 -20.49
N ASP A 303 -8.59 7.73 -21.33
CA ASP A 303 -8.98 6.34 -21.52
C ASP A 303 -7.87 5.50 -22.20
N ILE A 304 -7.96 4.20 -22.08
CA ILE A 304 -6.96 3.26 -22.62
C ILE A 304 -6.88 3.33 -24.14
N LYS A 305 -8.00 3.57 -24.85
CA LYS A 305 -8.02 3.70 -26.30
C LYS A 305 -7.27 4.95 -26.77
N HIS A 306 -7.43 6.04 -26.03
CA HIS A 306 -6.64 7.26 -26.26
C HIS A 306 -5.15 6.99 -26.06
N VAL A 307 -4.79 6.31 -24.96
CA VAL A 307 -3.39 5.98 -24.66
C VAL A 307 -2.77 5.09 -25.74
N LEU A 308 -3.49 4.05 -26.21
CA LEU A 308 -3.06 3.20 -27.32
C LEU A 308 -2.74 4.00 -28.58
N LYS A 309 -3.60 4.96 -28.94
CA LYS A 309 -3.45 5.81 -30.11
C LYS A 309 -2.27 6.77 -29.97
N GLU A 310 -2.14 7.37 -28.80
CA GLU A 310 -1.16 8.45 -28.57
C GLU A 310 0.25 7.92 -28.26
N TRP A 311 0.34 6.70 -27.68
CA TRP A 311 1.59 6.08 -27.22
C TRP A 311 1.69 4.62 -27.70
N PRO A 312 1.90 4.34 -28.99
CA PRO A 312 1.76 3.02 -29.60
C PRO A 312 2.75 1.98 -29.08
N PHE A 313 3.90 2.38 -28.48
CA PHE A 313 4.86 1.47 -27.88
C PHE A 313 4.52 1.09 -26.43
N TRP A 314 3.54 1.73 -25.81
CA TRP A 314 3.32 1.57 -24.37
C TRP A 314 2.94 0.15 -23.96
N PHE A 315 2.12 -0.50 -24.76
CA PHE A 315 1.72 -1.88 -24.51
C PHE A 315 2.67 -2.93 -25.13
N LYS A 316 3.77 -2.51 -25.71
CA LYS A 316 4.88 -3.40 -26.06
C LYS A 316 5.77 -3.59 -24.85
N ASP A 317 6.42 -4.75 -24.72
CA ASP A 317 7.32 -5.09 -23.62
C ASP A 317 8.31 -3.97 -23.28
N ILE A 318 8.84 -3.32 -24.30
CA ILE A 318 9.84 -2.26 -24.16
C ILE A 318 9.23 -0.99 -23.56
N GLY A 319 8.05 -0.58 -24.00
CA GLY A 319 7.42 0.68 -23.59
C GLY A 319 6.95 0.64 -22.15
N ILE A 320 6.16 -0.37 -21.80
CA ILE A 320 5.65 -0.53 -20.43
C ILE A 320 6.80 -0.81 -19.45
N GLY A 321 7.85 -1.53 -19.87
CA GLY A 321 9.03 -1.77 -19.05
C GLY A 321 9.77 -0.48 -18.68
N VAL A 322 10.00 0.41 -19.66
CA VAL A 322 10.62 1.73 -19.42
C VAL A 322 9.74 2.58 -18.51
N HIS A 323 8.43 2.65 -18.78
CA HIS A 323 7.52 3.45 -17.97
C HIS A 323 7.46 2.93 -16.52
N PHE A 324 7.36 1.62 -16.34
CA PHE A 324 7.34 0.99 -15.02
C PHE A 324 8.65 1.26 -14.24
N LYS A 325 9.80 1.17 -14.91
CA LYS A 325 11.10 1.49 -14.33
C LYS A 325 11.19 2.95 -13.87
N GLU A 326 10.78 3.90 -14.72
CA GLU A 326 10.77 5.31 -14.33
C GLU A 326 9.80 5.57 -13.16
N LEU A 327 8.66 4.88 -13.13
CA LEU A 327 7.62 5.03 -12.11
C LEU A 327 8.04 4.45 -10.76
N THR A 328 8.63 3.24 -10.75
CA THR A 328 8.90 2.46 -9.53
C THR A 328 10.38 2.33 -9.18
N GLY A 329 11.27 2.63 -10.12
CA GLY A 329 12.71 2.40 -10.00
C GLY A 329 13.15 0.95 -10.26
N ILE A 330 12.22 0.05 -10.66
CA ILE A 330 12.44 -1.39 -10.76
C ILE A 330 12.44 -1.86 -12.22
N GLU A 331 13.44 -2.63 -12.62
CA GLU A 331 13.46 -3.34 -13.91
C GLU A 331 12.51 -4.54 -13.85
N LEU A 332 11.37 -4.42 -14.52
CA LEU A 332 10.22 -5.32 -14.41
C LEU A 332 10.58 -6.80 -14.62
N LYS A 333 11.08 -7.16 -15.82
CA LYS A 333 11.38 -8.55 -16.19
C LYS A 333 12.59 -9.09 -15.46
N GLU A 334 13.65 -8.29 -15.38
CA GLU A 334 14.89 -8.68 -14.71
C GLU A 334 14.64 -8.99 -13.24
N LYS A 335 13.90 -8.12 -12.54
CA LYS A 335 13.58 -8.32 -11.12
C LYS A 335 12.71 -9.55 -10.91
N PHE A 336 11.72 -9.76 -11.77
CA PHE A 336 10.87 -10.96 -11.72
C PHE A 336 11.69 -12.23 -11.91
N THR A 337 12.53 -12.31 -12.95
CA THR A 337 13.37 -13.48 -13.25
C THR A 337 14.35 -13.76 -12.12
N GLN A 338 15.04 -12.72 -11.62
CA GLN A 338 15.96 -12.85 -10.49
C GLN A 338 15.27 -13.45 -9.24
N ASN A 339 14.10 -12.94 -8.89
CA ASN A 339 13.37 -13.48 -7.75
C ASN A 339 12.76 -14.85 -8.01
N LEU A 340 12.41 -15.15 -9.26
CA LEU A 340 11.94 -16.48 -9.65
C LEU A 340 13.03 -17.54 -9.42
N ASP A 341 14.25 -17.26 -9.84
CA ASP A 341 15.41 -18.15 -9.64
C ASP A 341 15.70 -18.38 -8.15
N LEU A 342 15.60 -17.31 -7.35
CA LEU A 342 15.87 -17.38 -5.91
C LEU A 342 14.74 -18.04 -5.10
N LYS A 343 13.48 -17.71 -5.42
CA LYS A 343 12.31 -17.99 -4.55
C LYS A 343 11.34 -19.00 -5.17
N GLY A 344 11.30 -19.11 -6.49
CA GLY A 344 10.28 -19.90 -7.21
C GLY A 344 10.32 -21.37 -6.89
N LYS A 345 11.50 -22.00 -6.93
CA LYS A 345 11.69 -23.43 -6.61
C LYS A 345 11.28 -23.73 -5.15
N ARG A 346 11.70 -22.85 -4.22
CA ARG A 346 11.33 -22.99 -2.79
C ARG A 346 9.82 -22.91 -2.58
N LEU A 347 9.16 -21.95 -3.23
CA LEU A 347 7.70 -21.81 -3.17
C LEU A 347 6.99 -23.05 -3.73
N LEU A 348 7.40 -23.54 -4.91
CA LEU A 348 6.83 -24.75 -5.50
C LEU A 348 7.06 -25.98 -4.62
N SER A 349 8.26 -26.16 -4.07
CA SER A 349 8.56 -27.24 -3.13
C SER A 349 7.66 -27.18 -1.90
N TYR A 350 7.51 -26.00 -1.29
CA TYR A 350 6.62 -25.78 -0.16
C TYR A 350 5.16 -26.12 -0.49
N MET A 351 4.67 -25.68 -1.65
CA MET A 351 3.30 -25.95 -2.10
C MET A 351 3.08 -27.44 -2.38
N ASN A 352 4.06 -28.10 -2.99
CA ASN A 352 3.97 -29.53 -3.34
C ASN A 352 4.20 -30.49 -2.14
N THR A 353 4.68 -29.99 -1.00
CA THR A 353 4.95 -30.83 0.19
C THR A 353 4.05 -30.46 1.36
N VAL A 354 4.13 -29.22 1.82
CA VAL A 354 3.47 -28.78 3.06
C VAL A 354 1.99 -28.45 2.84
N CYS A 355 1.67 -27.71 1.74
CA CYS A 355 0.28 -27.28 1.52
C CYS A 355 -0.67 -28.44 1.23
N ILE A 356 -0.21 -29.49 0.56
CA ILE A 356 -1.01 -30.70 0.29
C ILE A 356 -1.42 -31.44 1.57
N GLN A 357 -0.56 -31.40 2.59
CA GLN A 357 -0.84 -32.03 3.88
C GLN A 357 -1.84 -31.23 4.72
N LYS A 358 -1.88 -29.90 4.50
CA LYS A 358 -2.77 -29.01 5.24
C LYS A 358 -4.19 -28.95 4.70
N SER A 359 -4.41 -29.23 3.40
CA SER A 359 -5.71 -29.04 2.75
C SER A 359 -5.98 -30.06 1.64
N LYS A 360 -7.04 -30.87 1.83
CA LYS A 360 -7.54 -31.78 0.78
C LYS A 360 -7.98 -31.03 -0.49
N LYS A 361 -8.56 -29.84 -0.35
CA LYS A 361 -8.97 -28.97 -1.47
C LYS A 361 -7.74 -28.56 -2.28
N PHE A 362 -6.65 -28.21 -1.62
CA PHE A 362 -5.39 -27.85 -2.29
C PHE A 362 -4.77 -29.06 -3.02
N LEU A 363 -4.78 -30.23 -2.41
CA LEU A 363 -4.31 -31.48 -3.05
C LEU A 363 -5.11 -31.80 -4.33
N GLN A 364 -6.43 -31.64 -4.31
CA GLN A 364 -7.27 -31.83 -5.50
C GLN A 364 -6.90 -30.84 -6.60
N ALA A 365 -6.74 -29.56 -6.26
CA ALA A 365 -6.33 -28.53 -7.20
C ALA A 365 -4.97 -28.86 -7.84
N LEU A 366 -3.98 -29.22 -7.00
CA LEU A 366 -2.66 -29.63 -7.50
C LEU A 366 -2.75 -30.83 -8.45
N THR A 367 -3.56 -31.85 -8.11
CA THR A 367 -3.75 -33.03 -8.95
C THR A 367 -4.34 -32.63 -10.32
N GLN A 368 -5.34 -31.76 -10.34
CA GLN A 368 -5.93 -31.24 -11.58
C GLN A 368 -4.92 -30.44 -12.41
N LEU A 369 -4.08 -29.61 -11.75
CA LEU A 369 -3.05 -28.85 -12.45
C LEU A 369 -1.98 -29.78 -13.07
N LYS A 370 -1.58 -30.84 -12.37
CA LYS A 370 -0.64 -31.83 -12.90
C LYS A 370 -1.20 -32.55 -14.12
N VAL A 371 -2.49 -32.88 -14.12
CA VAL A 371 -3.17 -33.44 -15.30
C VAL A 371 -3.19 -32.44 -16.46
N LYS A 372 -3.51 -31.15 -16.21
CA LYS A 372 -3.49 -30.11 -17.24
C LYS A 372 -2.06 -29.85 -17.78
N ARG A 373 -1.06 -29.96 -16.93
CA ARG A 373 0.36 -29.80 -17.29
C ARG A 373 0.88 -30.99 -18.11
N GLY A 374 0.45 -32.20 -17.80
CA GLY A 374 0.90 -33.43 -18.44
C GLY A 374 2.40 -33.65 -18.26
N GLU A 375 3.08 -34.05 -19.33
CA GLU A 375 4.53 -34.28 -19.35
C GLU A 375 5.35 -33.00 -19.60
N LEU A 376 4.69 -31.85 -19.76
CA LEU A 376 5.37 -30.57 -20.01
C LEU A 376 6.25 -30.19 -18.81
N SER A 377 7.51 -29.91 -19.07
CA SER A 377 8.48 -29.52 -18.05
C SER A 377 9.27 -28.29 -18.49
N GLY A 378 9.82 -27.56 -17.52
CA GLY A 378 10.64 -26.41 -17.77
C GLY A 378 10.22 -25.18 -16.96
N CYS A 379 11.05 -24.15 -16.98
CA CYS A 379 10.84 -22.94 -16.20
C CYS A 379 9.51 -22.22 -16.52
N SER A 380 9.09 -22.22 -17.79
CA SER A 380 7.81 -21.62 -18.20
C SER A 380 6.61 -22.33 -17.56
N GLU A 381 6.61 -23.64 -17.53
CA GLU A 381 5.55 -24.48 -16.93
C GLU A 381 5.54 -24.36 -15.42
N ASP A 382 6.71 -24.25 -14.81
CA ASP A 382 6.85 -24.02 -13.36
C ASP A 382 6.26 -22.65 -12.94
N ILE A 383 6.44 -21.60 -13.75
CA ILE A 383 5.83 -20.28 -13.51
C ILE A 383 4.31 -20.36 -13.61
N LYS A 384 3.77 -21.06 -14.63
CA LYS A 384 2.33 -21.26 -14.78
C LYS A 384 1.75 -22.01 -13.58
N GLU A 385 2.39 -23.13 -13.20
CA GLU A 385 2.00 -23.91 -12.03
C GLU A 385 2.03 -23.07 -10.77
N MET A 386 3.11 -22.33 -10.54
CA MET A 386 3.28 -21.45 -9.37
C MET A 386 2.15 -20.40 -9.25
N VAL A 387 1.82 -19.71 -10.35
CA VAL A 387 0.77 -18.68 -10.34
C VAL A 387 -0.60 -19.30 -10.07
N LEU A 388 -0.92 -20.42 -10.72
CA LEU A 388 -2.19 -21.12 -10.51
C LEU A 388 -2.31 -21.67 -9.09
N LEU A 389 -1.22 -22.22 -8.52
CA LEU A 389 -1.20 -22.68 -7.14
C LEU A 389 -1.36 -21.53 -6.12
N LEU A 390 -0.83 -20.35 -6.42
CA LEU A 390 -1.05 -19.16 -5.57
C LEU A 390 -2.53 -18.77 -5.53
N LEU A 391 -3.23 -18.77 -6.67
CA LEU A 391 -4.67 -18.53 -6.72
C LEU A 391 -5.44 -19.54 -5.86
N TYR A 392 -5.13 -20.83 -5.96
CA TYR A 392 -5.74 -21.86 -5.12
C TYR A 392 -5.40 -21.70 -3.63
N TYR A 393 -4.16 -21.36 -3.31
CA TYR A 393 -3.74 -21.14 -1.92
C TYR A 393 -4.51 -19.99 -1.26
N PHE A 394 -4.72 -18.91 -2.01
CA PHE A 394 -5.47 -17.77 -1.53
C PHE A 394 -6.99 -17.89 -1.69
N ASP A 395 -7.49 -18.99 -2.26
CA ASP A 395 -8.91 -19.20 -2.58
C ASP A 395 -9.47 -18.09 -3.49
N GLU A 396 -8.65 -17.68 -4.46
CA GLU A 396 -8.97 -16.73 -5.52
C GLU A 396 -9.24 -17.46 -6.82
N LYS A 397 -10.11 -16.90 -7.67
CA LYS A 397 -10.60 -17.58 -8.89
C LYS A 397 -9.68 -17.32 -10.08
N GLU A 398 -9.47 -18.33 -10.92
CA GLU A 398 -8.69 -18.19 -12.16
C GLU A 398 -9.30 -17.10 -13.08
N GLU A 399 -10.63 -16.99 -13.14
CA GLU A 399 -11.35 -16.04 -13.99
C GLU A 399 -11.10 -14.58 -13.64
N ALA A 400 -10.61 -14.30 -12.44
CA ALA A 400 -10.19 -12.95 -12.04
C ALA A 400 -8.88 -12.51 -12.71
N MET A 401 -8.04 -13.46 -13.15
CA MET A 401 -6.74 -13.22 -13.79
C MET A 401 -6.72 -13.60 -15.25
N PHE A 402 -7.46 -14.67 -15.65
CA PHE A 402 -7.42 -15.29 -16.96
C PHE A 402 -8.80 -15.36 -17.63
N CYS A 403 -8.84 -14.98 -18.91
CA CYS A 403 -9.98 -15.25 -19.79
C CYS A 403 -9.53 -16.23 -20.87
N PHE A 404 -10.23 -17.37 -21.01
CA PHE A 404 -9.86 -18.40 -21.98
C PHE A 404 -10.67 -18.23 -23.26
N VAL A 405 -9.98 -18.26 -24.41
CA VAL A 405 -10.59 -18.20 -25.76
C VAL A 405 -10.00 -19.30 -26.61
N GLU A 406 -10.63 -19.58 -27.78
CA GLU A 406 -10.06 -20.53 -28.74
C GLU A 406 -8.67 -20.10 -29.21
N ASP A 407 -7.80 -21.05 -29.55
CA ASP A 407 -6.42 -20.83 -29.94
C ASP A 407 -6.25 -19.94 -31.19
N THR A 408 -7.23 -19.98 -32.10
CA THR A 408 -7.32 -19.20 -33.35
C THR A 408 -8.00 -17.84 -33.16
N CYS A 409 -8.61 -17.57 -32.01
CA CYS A 409 -9.39 -16.34 -31.74
C CYS A 409 -8.57 -15.08 -32.00
N LEU A 410 -9.09 -14.18 -32.82
CA LEU A 410 -8.50 -12.87 -33.07
C LEU A 410 -8.89 -11.86 -31.98
N ALA A 411 -8.12 -10.80 -31.85
CA ALA A 411 -8.38 -9.74 -30.84
C ALA A 411 -9.78 -9.14 -30.94
N GLY A 412 -10.30 -8.97 -32.18
CA GLY A 412 -11.64 -8.43 -32.43
C GLY A 412 -12.79 -9.40 -32.18
N GLU A 413 -12.50 -10.70 -31.99
CA GLU A 413 -13.49 -11.74 -31.76
C GLU A 413 -13.70 -12.03 -30.27
N VAL A 414 -12.81 -11.50 -29.40
CA VAL A 414 -12.91 -11.69 -27.96
C VAL A 414 -14.17 -11.00 -27.43
N GLN A 415 -15.00 -11.74 -26.70
CA GLN A 415 -16.22 -11.20 -26.10
C GLN A 415 -15.87 -10.33 -24.88
N MET A 416 -15.63 -9.04 -25.11
CA MET A 416 -15.12 -8.12 -24.10
C MET A 416 -16.03 -7.94 -22.89
N ASN A 417 -17.34 -8.16 -23.03
CA ASN A 417 -18.31 -8.13 -21.93
C ASN A 417 -18.10 -9.25 -20.88
N GLN A 418 -17.36 -10.29 -21.22
CA GLN A 418 -17.01 -11.40 -20.32
C GLN A 418 -15.62 -11.21 -19.68
N VAL A 419 -14.83 -10.24 -20.16
CA VAL A 419 -13.49 -9.97 -19.66
C VAL A 419 -13.58 -8.94 -18.52
N PRO A 420 -12.89 -9.16 -17.38
CA PRO A 420 -12.83 -8.17 -16.31
C PRO A 420 -12.32 -6.80 -16.80
N LEU A 421 -12.75 -5.73 -16.14
CA LEU A 421 -12.24 -4.36 -16.40
C LEU A 421 -10.77 -4.20 -15.98
N THR A 422 -10.35 -4.96 -14.97
CA THR A 422 -8.97 -4.96 -14.51
C THR A 422 -8.04 -5.63 -15.52
N PRO A 423 -6.72 -5.37 -15.47
CA PRO A 423 -5.76 -6.04 -16.33
C PRO A 423 -5.90 -7.55 -16.26
N THR A 424 -6.19 -8.17 -17.41
CA THR A 424 -6.54 -9.61 -17.54
C THR A 424 -5.75 -10.23 -18.68
N ILE A 425 -5.19 -11.42 -18.45
CA ILE A 425 -4.52 -12.20 -19.48
C ILE A 425 -5.56 -13.02 -20.23
N VAL A 426 -5.70 -12.76 -21.54
CA VAL A 426 -6.51 -13.59 -22.43
C VAL A 426 -5.64 -14.73 -22.95
N VAL A 427 -6.02 -15.96 -22.59
CA VAL A 427 -5.29 -17.19 -22.89
C VAL A 427 -5.89 -17.80 -24.17
N CYS A 428 -5.13 -17.81 -25.27
CA CYS A 428 -5.54 -18.45 -26.51
C CYS A 428 -5.29 -19.95 -26.44
N GLY A 429 -6.28 -20.70 -25.95
CA GLY A 429 -6.20 -22.16 -25.72
C GLY A 429 -7.01 -22.60 -24.52
N ARG A 430 -7.11 -23.92 -24.32
CA ARG A 430 -7.92 -24.53 -23.25
C ARG A 430 -7.31 -24.44 -21.85
N SER A 431 -6.03 -24.14 -21.75
CA SER A 431 -5.32 -23.96 -20.48
C SER A 431 -4.09 -23.09 -20.67
N CYS A 432 -3.56 -22.50 -19.59
CA CYS A 432 -2.30 -21.78 -19.63
C CYS A 432 -1.13 -22.65 -20.13
N PHE A 433 -1.17 -23.98 -19.87
CA PHE A 433 -0.11 -24.92 -20.30
C PHE A 433 -0.16 -25.21 -21.80
N SER A 434 -1.34 -25.33 -22.39
CA SER A 434 -1.51 -25.64 -23.82
C SER A 434 -1.43 -24.40 -24.71
N ALA A 435 -1.62 -23.20 -24.15
CA ALA A 435 -1.64 -21.97 -24.91
C ALA A 435 -0.22 -21.59 -25.41
N ARG A 436 -0.13 -21.22 -26.68
CA ARG A 436 1.09 -20.72 -27.33
C ARG A 436 1.08 -19.20 -27.52
N ARG A 437 -0.09 -18.59 -27.36
CA ARG A 437 -0.30 -17.15 -27.53
C ARG A 437 -1.19 -16.64 -26.41
N PHE A 438 -0.88 -15.43 -25.97
CA PHE A 438 -1.64 -14.70 -24.97
C PHE A 438 -1.95 -13.31 -25.51
N MET A 439 -3.03 -12.70 -25.02
CA MET A 439 -3.32 -11.29 -25.23
C MET A 439 -3.46 -10.61 -23.86
N LEU A 440 -3.34 -9.29 -23.82
CA LEU A 440 -3.60 -8.51 -22.63
C LEU A 440 -4.80 -7.63 -22.86
N SER A 441 -5.75 -7.68 -21.94
CA SER A 441 -6.89 -6.76 -21.86
C SER A 441 -6.72 -5.83 -20.68
N VAL A 442 -7.03 -4.56 -20.88
CA VAL A 442 -7.14 -3.53 -19.84
C VAL A 442 -8.37 -2.70 -20.16
N ASP A 443 -9.23 -2.47 -19.17
CA ASP A 443 -10.48 -1.72 -19.33
C ASP A 443 -11.35 -2.23 -20.48
N GLN A 444 -11.51 -3.58 -20.53
CA GLN A 444 -12.24 -4.29 -21.59
C GLN A 444 -11.82 -3.90 -23.02
N SER A 445 -10.52 -3.65 -23.20
CA SER A 445 -9.92 -3.41 -24.50
C SER A 445 -8.67 -4.26 -24.66
N ILE A 446 -8.54 -5.00 -25.77
CA ILE A 446 -7.29 -5.71 -26.06
C ILE A 446 -6.22 -4.66 -26.39
N VAL A 447 -5.20 -4.60 -25.52
CA VAL A 447 -4.10 -3.64 -25.64
C VAL A 447 -2.83 -4.26 -26.22
N HIS A 448 -2.72 -5.58 -26.16
CA HIS A 448 -1.68 -6.37 -26.81
C HIS A 448 -2.25 -7.71 -27.25
N ASP A 449 -2.17 -8.04 -28.51
CA ASP A 449 -2.85 -9.19 -29.13
C ASP A 449 -1.94 -10.38 -29.45
N ASN A 450 -0.62 -10.24 -29.33
CA ASN A 450 0.34 -11.29 -29.70
C ASN A 450 1.50 -11.38 -28.72
N ILE A 451 1.27 -11.98 -27.57
CA ILE A 451 2.28 -12.24 -26.55
C ILE A 451 2.61 -13.73 -26.59
N LEU A 452 3.87 -14.08 -26.86
CA LEU A 452 4.31 -15.48 -27.06
C LEU A 452 4.83 -16.15 -25.77
N SER A 453 4.97 -15.40 -24.68
CA SER A 453 5.50 -15.91 -23.42
C SER A 453 4.54 -15.62 -22.27
N PHE A 454 4.22 -16.65 -21.47
CA PHE A 454 3.41 -16.49 -20.26
C PHE A 454 4.04 -15.49 -19.27
N THR A 455 5.38 -15.56 -19.10
CA THR A 455 6.11 -14.62 -18.24
C THR A 455 5.95 -13.18 -18.72
N SER A 456 6.03 -12.94 -20.03
CA SER A 456 5.77 -11.60 -20.60
C SER A 456 4.33 -11.16 -20.32
N ALA A 457 3.34 -12.03 -20.54
CA ALA A 457 1.94 -11.71 -20.28
C ALA A 457 1.72 -11.36 -18.79
N LEU A 458 2.30 -12.13 -17.87
CA LEU A 458 2.21 -11.89 -16.44
C LEU A 458 2.86 -10.54 -16.04
N CYS A 459 4.06 -10.27 -16.56
CA CYS A 459 4.77 -9.02 -16.29
C CYS A 459 4.01 -7.80 -16.84
N LEU A 460 3.48 -7.89 -18.06
CA LEU A 460 2.69 -6.82 -18.69
C LEU A 460 1.38 -6.56 -17.92
N MET A 461 0.68 -7.63 -17.54
CA MET A 461 -0.53 -7.54 -16.73
C MET A 461 -0.24 -6.88 -15.38
N PHE A 462 0.79 -7.32 -14.67
CA PHE A 462 1.19 -6.75 -13.38
C PHE A 462 1.59 -5.27 -13.51
N ALA A 463 2.43 -4.93 -14.50
CA ALA A 463 2.87 -3.55 -14.72
C ALA A 463 1.68 -2.62 -15.04
N SER A 464 0.64 -3.11 -15.70
CA SER A 464 -0.55 -2.33 -16.03
C SER A 464 -1.25 -1.78 -14.78
N TYR A 465 -1.27 -2.51 -13.67
CA TYR A 465 -1.82 -2.01 -12.41
C TYR A 465 -1.10 -0.77 -11.89
N TYR A 466 0.22 -0.68 -12.09
CA TYR A 466 1.02 0.47 -11.67
C TYR A 466 0.97 1.61 -12.68
N CYS A 467 1.19 1.27 -13.95
CA CYS A 467 1.28 2.27 -15.01
C CYS A 467 -0.04 3.03 -15.22
N PHE A 468 -1.19 2.37 -15.03
CA PHE A 468 -2.53 2.95 -15.22
C PHE A 468 -3.24 3.31 -13.91
N ASN A 469 -2.53 3.31 -12.78
CA ASN A 469 -3.09 3.66 -11.46
C ASN A 469 -4.26 2.77 -11.01
N ILE A 470 -4.33 1.53 -11.46
CA ILE A 470 -5.43 0.61 -11.17
C ILE A 470 -5.19 -0.06 -9.82
N HIS A 471 -6.21 -0.12 -8.97
CA HIS A 471 -6.18 -0.87 -7.73
C HIS A 471 -6.32 -2.37 -7.98
N TYR A 472 -5.77 -3.19 -7.08
CA TYR A 472 -6.00 -4.63 -7.12
C TYR A 472 -7.46 -4.93 -6.76
N PRO A 473 -8.19 -5.71 -7.58
CA PRO A 473 -9.53 -6.15 -7.24
C PRO A 473 -9.50 -7.05 -6.01
N SER A 474 -10.58 -7.05 -5.23
CA SER A 474 -10.69 -7.86 -4.01
C SER A 474 -10.48 -9.36 -4.27
N ASP A 475 -10.91 -9.83 -5.45
CA ASP A 475 -10.91 -11.23 -5.84
C ASP A 475 -9.55 -11.75 -6.31
N LEU A 476 -8.54 -10.85 -6.44
CA LEU A 476 -7.17 -11.17 -6.85
C LEU A 476 -6.12 -10.51 -5.95
N ALA A 477 -6.56 -9.89 -4.87
CA ALA A 477 -5.75 -9.01 -4.05
C ALA A 477 -4.57 -9.70 -3.38
N SER A 478 -4.73 -10.95 -2.92
CA SER A 478 -3.69 -11.67 -2.18
C SER A 478 -2.61 -12.17 -3.12
N THR A 479 -2.97 -12.73 -4.28
CA THR A 479 -2.02 -13.20 -5.29
C THR A 479 -1.20 -12.03 -5.83
N LEU A 480 -1.84 -10.93 -6.22
CA LEU A 480 -1.13 -9.75 -6.73
C LEU A 480 -0.23 -9.13 -5.68
N GLU A 481 -0.66 -9.03 -4.41
CA GLU A 481 0.18 -8.51 -3.33
C GLU A 481 1.36 -9.44 -3.02
N PHE A 482 1.18 -10.76 -3.10
CA PHE A 482 2.27 -11.71 -2.95
C PHE A 482 3.30 -11.58 -4.09
N LEU A 483 2.85 -11.54 -5.35
CA LEU A 483 3.71 -11.31 -6.51
C LEU A 483 4.45 -9.97 -6.39
N GLN A 484 3.74 -8.90 -6.04
CA GLN A 484 4.31 -7.58 -5.81
C GLN A 484 5.48 -7.61 -4.83
N ARG A 485 5.29 -8.23 -3.66
CA ARG A 485 6.28 -8.22 -2.59
C ARG A 485 7.42 -9.20 -2.80
N CYS A 486 7.10 -10.41 -3.25
CA CYS A 486 8.07 -11.50 -3.33
C CYS A 486 8.80 -11.55 -4.66
N PHE A 487 8.14 -11.20 -5.77
CA PHE A 487 8.73 -11.34 -7.10
C PHE A 487 9.09 -10.00 -7.74
N PHE A 488 8.32 -8.94 -7.51
CA PHE A 488 8.65 -7.61 -8.03
C PHE A 488 9.36 -6.71 -7.02
N SER A 489 9.53 -7.16 -5.77
CA SER A 489 10.23 -6.43 -4.68
C SER A 489 9.68 -5.03 -4.40
N ILE A 490 8.38 -4.80 -4.60
CA ILE A 490 7.71 -3.54 -4.26
C ILE A 490 7.16 -3.66 -2.83
N ASN A 491 7.90 -3.11 -1.86
CA ASN A 491 7.62 -3.26 -0.43
C ASN A 491 7.41 -1.92 0.29
N PRO A 492 6.35 -1.15 0.00
CA PRO A 492 6.07 0.08 0.72
C PRO A 492 5.82 -0.20 2.21
N GLU A 493 6.28 0.71 3.07
CA GLU A 493 6.12 0.59 4.52
C GLU A 493 4.66 0.65 4.96
N LYS A 494 3.85 1.45 4.29
CA LYS A 494 2.44 1.70 4.63
C LYS A 494 1.58 1.67 3.39
N GLY A 495 0.29 1.43 3.60
CA GLY A 495 -0.70 1.43 2.54
C GLY A 495 -0.96 0.06 1.93
N THR A 496 -1.79 0.05 0.92
CA THR A 496 -2.15 -1.12 0.12
C THR A 496 -2.60 -0.66 -1.26
N LYS A 497 -2.39 -1.51 -2.27
CA LYS A 497 -2.88 -1.27 -3.64
C LYS A 497 -4.25 -1.90 -3.89
N VAL A 498 -4.84 -2.52 -2.89
CA VAL A 498 -6.18 -3.14 -2.99
C VAL A 498 -7.26 -2.07 -2.97
N GLU A 499 -8.34 -2.26 -3.72
CA GLU A 499 -9.52 -1.41 -3.71
C GLU A 499 -9.97 -1.09 -2.28
N LYS A 500 -10.24 0.19 -2.03
CA LYS A 500 -10.67 0.64 -0.70
C LYS A 500 -12.12 0.24 -0.46
N THR A 501 -12.33 -0.79 0.34
CA THR A 501 -13.61 -0.95 1.04
C THR A 501 -13.68 0.06 2.20
N ARG A 502 -14.88 0.40 2.70
CA ARG A 502 -15.15 1.37 3.78
C ARG A 502 -14.23 1.30 5.01
N THR A 503 -13.52 0.18 5.20
CA THR A 503 -12.50 0.01 6.22
C THR A 503 -11.12 0.10 5.57
N SER A 504 -10.50 1.27 5.66
CA SER A 504 -9.13 1.54 5.20
C SER A 504 -8.15 0.48 5.71
N ARG A 505 -7.66 -0.38 4.82
CA ARG A 505 -6.58 -1.33 5.14
C ARG A 505 -5.23 -0.65 4.90
N LEU A 506 -4.61 -0.19 5.96
CA LEU A 506 -3.25 0.38 5.93
C LEU A 506 -2.14 -0.67 6.09
N HIS A 507 -2.43 -1.95 5.87
CA HIS A 507 -1.53 -3.05 6.25
C HIS A 507 -1.43 -4.11 5.17
N VAL A 508 -0.29 -4.80 5.18
CA VAL A 508 -0.08 -6.01 4.38
C VAL A 508 -1.19 -7.03 4.64
N ASN A 509 -1.68 -7.69 3.58
CA ASN A 509 -2.72 -8.70 3.68
C ASN A 509 -2.27 -9.82 4.66
N PRO A 510 -3.07 -10.16 5.67
CA PRO A 510 -2.70 -11.19 6.65
C PRO A 510 -2.42 -12.56 6.04
N ARG A 511 -3.13 -12.94 4.95
CA ARG A 511 -2.91 -14.23 4.26
C ARG A 511 -1.56 -14.25 3.55
N VAL A 512 -1.17 -13.12 2.94
CA VAL A 512 0.14 -12.94 2.32
C VAL A 512 1.25 -13.03 3.37
N LEU A 513 1.10 -12.34 4.51
CA LEU A 513 2.04 -12.43 5.61
C LEU A 513 2.17 -13.86 6.16
N THR A 514 1.08 -14.61 6.23
CA THR A 514 1.11 -16.01 6.69
C THR A 514 1.94 -16.86 5.74
N LEU A 515 1.73 -16.75 4.42
CA LEU A 515 2.52 -17.51 3.44
C LEU A 515 4.00 -17.13 3.49
N ILE A 516 4.32 -15.84 3.56
CA ILE A 516 5.71 -15.36 3.69
C ILE A 516 6.37 -15.95 4.95
N GLN A 517 5.64 -15.95 6.09
CA GLN A 517 6.12 -16.52 7.33
C GLN A 517 6.38 -18.02 7.20
N GLU A 518 5.42 -18.76 6.64
CA GLU A 518 5.52 -20.20 6.44
C GLU A 518 6.68 -20.57 5.50
N LEU A 519 6.90 -19.79 4.44
CA LEU A 519 8.05 -19.95 3.55
C LEU A 519 9.37 -19.65 4.26
N SER A 520 9.41 -18.63 5.13
CA SER A 520 10.62 -18.32 5.90
C SER A 520 10.97 -19.42 6.91
N ASP A 521 9.94 -20.10 7.44
CA ASP A 521 10.10 -21.20 8.40
C ASP A 521 10.34 -22.56 7.68
N TYR A 522 10.16 -22.62 6.36
CA TYR A 522 10.33 -23.84 5.58
C TYR A 522 11.80 -24.12 5.31
N GLU A 523 12.33 -25.20 5.92
CA GLU A 523 13.66 -25.69 5.65
C GLU A 523 13.69 -26.37 4.28
N TRP A 524 14.15 -25.65 3.28
CA TRP A 524 14.34 -26.16 1.93
C TRP A 524 15.82 -26.41 1.68
N ARG A 525 16.14 -27.61 1.19
CA ARG A 525 17.46 -27.97 0.73
C ARG A 525 17.39 -28.13 -0.78
N ASP A 526 18.22 -27.40 -1.50
CA ASP A 526 18.42 -27.63 -2.93
C ASP A 526 19.08 -29.01 -3.08
N VAL A 527 18.34 -29.99 -3.63
CA VAL A 527 18.83 -31.36 -3.88
C VAL A 527 19.43 -31.41 -5.29
#